data_17248aa889b8ddeeeb9d161cbd0489c5
#
_entry.id   17248aa889b8ddeeeb9d161cbd0489c5
#
_cell.length_a   1.000
_cell.length_b   1.000
_cell.length_c   1.000
_cell.angle_alpha   90.00
_cell.angle_beta   90.00
_cell.angle_gamma   90.00
#
_symmetry.space_group_name_H-M   'P 1'
#
loop_
_entity.id
_entity.type
_entity.pdbx_description
1 polymer ?
#
loop_
_entity_poly.entity_id
_entity_poly.type
_entity_poly.pdbx_seq_one_letter_code
_entity_poly.pdbx_strand_id
1 'polypeptide(L)'
;MLDGYDLMRALADEFGLQLAEMAMSYYEREPRGGAATSHQEMAQCAAIVAGAAASARPGTPLAEVVASWPGSPAALAAYVSRIEVTHGVPATDLAAAAVTDVTGGFTRRPCWRVAGGNQLVARHLAGRLGTSVRLRSAVRLVEHDQEQVRLLTDDGEVSGDAVILAVPMAVLRALPFAPEVPRTYRSAWQRAGLAHNAKLHLPLTGPAAASAVQSVPDRFWTWTAADGSGQVQPVLHAFGGTGEGLAALGVADGPARWASRAAALRPELSADPSRAMLTTWNDDPWAGESYSALTITVADGDDDLIAAPLGRVHFAGEHTAGAWAGLMEGALRSGERAASEVLAHTRPGPDP
;
A
#
# COMPACT_ATOMS: atom_id res chain seq x y z
N MET A 1 -8.44 1.93 -7.95
CA MET A 1 -9.56 2.42 -7.12
C MET A 1 -10.69 1.41 -7.21
N LEU A 2 -11.34 1.19 -6.10
CA LEU A 2 -12.50 0.34 -5.94
C LEU A 2 -13.70 1.20 -5.52
N ASP A 3 -14.83 0.58 -5.23
CA ASP A 3 -15.94 1.25 -4.55
C ASP A 3 -15.49 1.73 -3.17
N GLY A 4 -16.00 2.88 -2.72
CA GLY A 4 -15.62 3.52 -1.47
C GLY A 4 -14.38 4.43 -1.54
N TYR A 5 -13.73 4.56 -2.71
CA TYR A 5 -12.67 5.53 -2.94
C TYR A 5 -13.26 6.91 -3.29
N ASP A 6 -14.02 7.47 -2.35
CA ASP A 6 -14.85 8.64 -2.61
C ASP A 6 -14.03 9.92 -2.77
N LEU A 7 -13.01 10.12 -1.92
CA LEU A 7 -12.13 11.29 -2.03
C LEU A 7 -11.25 11.25 -3.26
N MET A 8 -10.71 10.08 -3.60
CA MET A 8 -9.93 9.92 -4.83
C MET A 8 -10.77 10.21 -6.08
N ARG A 9 -12.04 9.77 -6.08
CA ARG A 9 -12.98 10.03 -7.19
C ARG A 9 -13.38 11.49 -7.26
N ALA A 10 -13.68 12.11 -6.11
CA ALA A 10 -14.00 13.53 -6.02
C ALA A 10 -12.86 14.41 -6.53
N LEU A 11 -11.61 14.13 -6.14
CA LEU A 11 -10.45 14.86 -6.64
C LEU A 11 -10.19 14.61 -8.13
N ALA A 12 -10.41 13.39 -8.62
CA ALA A 12 -10.29 13.12 -10.05
C ALA A 12 -11.30 13.94 -10.85
N ASP A 13 -12.55 13.99 -10.40
CA ASP A 13 -13.62 14.80 -11.01
C ASP A 13 -13.29 16.29 -10.96
N GLU A 14 -12.92 16.81 -9.79
CA GLU A 14 -12.54 18.20 -9.57
C GLU A 14 -11.39 18.66 -10.47
N PHE A 15 -10.42 17.78 -10.75
CA PHE A 15 -9.30 18.05 -11.64
C PHE A 15 -9.56 17.73 -13.11
N GLY A 16 -10.78 17.28 -13.44
CA GLY A 16 -11.12 16.87 -14.82
C GLY A 16 -10.36 15.62 -15.28
N LEU A 17 -9.90 14.77 -14.35
CA LEU A 17 -9.18 13.54 -14.64
C LEU A 17 -10.16 12.41 -14.92
N GLN A 18 -10.02 11.76 -16.07
CA GLN A 18 -10.85 10.63 -16.40
C GLN A 18 -10.43 9.36 -15.64
N LEU A 19 -11.40 8.55 -15.26
CA LEU A 19 -11.17 7.23 -14.69
C LEU A 19 -11.28 6.16 -15.79
N ALA A 20 -10.24 5.36 -15.91
CA ALA A 20 -10.17 4.23 -16.83
C ALA A 20 -10.46 2.92 -16.09
N GLU A 21 -11.46 2.16 -16.54
CA GLU A 21 -11.67 0.80 -16.09
C GLU A 21 -10.57 -0.10 -16.66
N MET A 22 -10.00 -0.95 -15.80
CA MET A 22 -8.84 -1.76 -16.14
C MET A 22 -9.21 -3.05 -16.90
N ALA A 23 -10.50 -3.37 -17.04
CA ALA A 23 -11.06 -4.60 -17.64
C ALA A 23 -10.52 -5.92 -17.01
N MET A 24 -9.87 -5.83 -15.88
CA MET A 24 -9.37 -6.96 -15.09
C MET A 24 -9.72 -6.75 -13.60
N SER A 25 -9.62 -7.79 -12.79
CA SER A 25 -9.87 -7.71 -11.35
C SER A 25 -8.62 -8.05 -10.56
N TYR A 26 -8.30 -7.25 -9.55
CA TYR A 26 -7.26 -7.58 -8.58
C TYR A 26 -7.62 -8.78 -7.69
N TYR A 27 -8.90 -9.10 -7.59
CA TYR A 27 -9.42 -10.17 -6.73
C TYR A 27 -9.47 -11.51 -7.43
N GLU A 28 -9.70 -11.54 -8.74
CA GLU A 28 -9.75 -12.73 -9.58
C GLU A 28 -8.42 -12.93 -10.30
N ARG A 29 -7.54 -13.74 -9.74
CA ARG A 29 -6.24 -14.08 -10.34
C ARG A 29 -6.24 -15.57 -10.63
N GLU A 30 -5.97 -15.96 -11.86
CA GLU A 30 -5.80 -17.37 -12.22
C GLU A 30 -4.54 -17.92 -11.53
N PRO A 31 -4.64 -18.92 -10.63
CA PRO A 31 -3.45 -19.51 -10.00
C PRO A 31 -2.73 -20.45 -10.98
N ARG A 32 -1.42 -20.30 -11.11
CA ARG A 32 -0.56 -21.16 -11.94
C ARG A 32 0.68 -21.63 -11.16
N GLY A 33 1.29 -22.71 -11.63
CA GLY A 33 2.53 -23.26 -11.08
C GLY A 33 2.38 -24.07 -9.79
N GLY A 34 1.20 -24.11 -9.20
CA GLY A 34 0.83 -24.94 -8.05
C GLY A 34 -0.04 -26.13 -8.44
N ALA A 35 -0.54 -26.87 -7.44
CA ALA A 35 -1.56 -27.87 -7.66
C ALA A 35 -2.86 -27.22 -8.17
N ALA A 36 -3.59 -27.95 -9.02
CA ALA A 36 -4.81 -27.42 -9.64
C ALA A 36 -5.86 -27.07 -8.59
N THR A 37 -6.49 -25.93 -8.72
CA THR A 37 -7.61 -25.49 -7.92
C THR A 37 -8.59 -24.72 -8.79
N SER A 38 -9.87 -24.73 -8.42
CA SER A 38 -10.94 -24.05 -9.13
C SER A 38 -11.23 -22.66 -8.50
N HIS A 39 -11.88 -21.80 -9.28
CA HIS A 39 -12.39 -20.52 -8.79
C HIS A 39 -13.33 -20.71 -7.59
N GLN A 40 -14.18 -21.74 -7.64
CA GLN A 40 -15.12 -22.05 -6.55
C GLN A 40 -14.40 -22.44 -5.25
N GLU A 41 -13.37 -23.29 -5.33
CA GLU A 41 -12.55 -23.67 -4.16
C GLU A 41 -11.82 -22.45 -3.57
N MET A 42 -11.28 -21.57 -4.43
CA MET A 42 -10.66 -20.32 -4.00
C MET A 42 -11.64 -19.38 -3.30
N ALA A 43 -12.85 -19.23 -3.84
CA ALA A 43 -13.89 -18.40 -3.23
C ALA A 43 -14.35 -18.97 -1.87
N GLN A 44 -14.52 -20.29 -1.76
CA GLN A 44 -14.85 -20.97 -0.50
C GLN A 44 -13.71 -20.79 0.52
N CYS A 45 -12.46 -20.97 0.08
CA CYS A 45 -11.30 -20.72 0.93
C CYS A 45 -11.29 -19.30 1.47
N ALA A 46 -11.46 -18.29 0.62
CA ALA A 46 -11.51 -16.89 1.01
C ALA A 46 -12.59 -16.61 2.07
N ALA A 47 -13.81 -17.12 1.87
CA ALA A 47 -14.92 -16.90 2.79
C ALA A 47 -14.68 -17.54 4.18
N ILE A 48 -14.18 -18.78 4.21
CA ILE A 48 -13.90 -19.48 5.47
C ILE A 48 -12.74 -18.85 6.23
N VAL A 49 -11.65 -18.51 5.53
CA VAL A 49 -10.49 -17.84 6.15
C VAL A 49 -10.89 -16.47 6.69
N ALA A 50 -11.69 -15.68 5.96
CA ALA A 50 -12.16 -14.39 6.43
C ALA A 50 -13.05 -14.53 7.68
N GLY A 51 -13.95 -15.53 7.72
CA GLY A 51 -14.78 -15.82 8.89
C GLY A 51 -13.95 -16.25 10.12
N ALA A 52 -12.96 -17.10 9.92
CA ALA A 52 -12.05 -17.52 10.98
C ALA A 52 -11.16 -16.37 11.47
N ALA A 53 -10.66 -15.55 10.56
CA ALA A 53 -9.88 -14.36 10.87
C ALA A 53 -10.66 -13.33 11.70
N ALA A 54 -11.93 -13.09 11.33
CA ALA A 54 -12.82 -12.18 12.08
C ALA A 54 -13.11 -12.65 13.52
N SER A 55 -12.97 -13.95 13.79
CA SER A 55 -13.19 -14.57 15.11
C SER A 55 -11.87 -14.77 15.89
N ALA A 56 -10.73 -14.49 15.27
CA ALA A 56 -9.42 -14.67 15.89
C ALA A 56 -9.14 -13.59 16.95
N ARG A 57 -8.35 -13.94 17.95
CA ARG A 57 -7.90 -12.96 18.96
C ARG A 57 -6.95 -11.93 18.29
N PRO A 58 -6.93 -10.69 18.79
CA PRO A 58 -5.92 -9.72 18.35
C PRO A 58 -4.50 -10.31 18.41
N GLY A 59 -3.69 -10.01 17.41
CA GLY A 59 -2.31 -10.51 17.31
C GLY A 59 -2.18 -11.99 16.90
N THR A 60 -3.28 -12.72 16.62
CA THR A 60 -3.18 -14.10 16.08
C THR A 60 -2.59 -14.06 14.67
N PRO A 61 -1.51 -14.82 14.38
CA PRO A 61 -0.96 -14.93 13.03
C PRO A 61 -1.96 -15.55 12.05
N LEU A 62 -1.99 -15.10 10.82
CA LEU A 62 -2.80 -15.76 9.77
C LEU A 62 -2.41 -17.24 9.60
N ALA A 63 -1.14 -17.58 9.70
CA ALA A 63 -0.63 -18.95 9.63
C ALA A 63 -1.31 -19.88 10.64
N GLU A 64 -1.59 -19.42 11.86
CA GLU A 64 -2.31 -20.20 12.88
C GLU A 64 -3.78 -20.45 12.48
N VAL A 65 -4.44 -19.43 11.95
CA VAL A 65 -5.84 -19.52 11.49
C VAL A 65 -6.00 -20.54 10.37
N VAL A 66 -5.04 -20.56 9.42
CA VAL A 66 -5.10 -21.46 8.26
C VAL A 66 -4.53 -22.85 8.52
N ALA A 67 -3.84 -23.09 9.63
CA ALA A 67 -3.25 -24.38 9.96
C ALA A 67 -4.28 -25.51 10.12
N SER A 68 -5.50 -25.19 10.53
CA SER A 68 -6.61 -26.12 10.71
C SER A 68 -7.57 -26.16 9.51
N TRP A 69 -7.14 -25.70 8.34
CA TRP A 69 -7.96 -25.67 7.14
C TRP A 69 -8.46 -27.07 6.73
N PRO A 70 -9.79 -27.28 6.61
CA PRO A 70 -10.33 -28.61 6.31
C PRO A 70 -10.51 -28.89 4.82
N GLY A 71 -10.24 -27.90 3.96
CA GLY A 71 -10.53 -27.97 2.52
C GLY A 71 -9.33 -28.34 1.65
N SER A 72 -9.39 -27.98 0.37
CA SER A 72 -8.35 -28.25 -0.62
C SER A 72 -7.01 -27.60 -0.25
N PRO A 73 -5.92 -28.36 -0.06
CA PRO A 73 -4.59 -27.78 0.18
C PRO A 73 -4.11 -26.89 -0.97
N ALA A 74 -4.52 -27.20 -2.21
CA ALA A 74 -4.19 -26.41 -3.40
C ALA A 74 -4.84 -25.03 -3.35
N ALA A 75 -6.13 -24.96 -2.99
CA ALA A 75 -6.84 -23.70 -2.82
C ALA A 75 -6.24 -22.87 -1.69
N LEU A 76 -5.90 -23.49 -0.56
CA LEU A 76 -5.24 -22.80 0.54
C LEU A 76 -3.89 -22.22 0.14
N ALA A 77 -3.04 -23.00 -0.51
CA ALA A 77 -1.71 -22.54 -0.94
C ALA A 77 -1.83 -21.34 -1.90
N ALA A 78 -2.75 -21.40 -2.86
CA ALA A 78 -3.00 -20.32 -3.78
C ALA A 78 -3.56 -19.07 -3.07
N TYR A 79 -4.47 -19.25 -2.11
CA TYR A 79 -5.06 -18.17 -1.34
C TYR A 79 -4.04 -17.49 -0.41
N VAL A 80 -3.27 -18.28 0.36
CA VAL A 80 -2.22 -17.74 1.25
C VAL A 80 -1.18 -16.97 0.44
N SER A 81 -0.69 -17.55 -0.67
CA SER A 81 0.24 -16.84 -1.58
C SER A 81 -0.33 -15.50 -2.05
N ARG A 82 -1.64 -15.44 -2.39
CA ARG A 82 -2.30 -14.19 -2.78
C ARG A 82 -2.32 -13.17 -1.64
N ILE A 83 -2.63 -13.59 -0.42
CA ILE A 83 -2.71 -12.72 0.76
C ILE A 83 -1.32 -12.18 1.09
N GLU A 84 -0.30 -13.03 1.17
CA GLU A 84 1.07 -12.62 1.46
C GLU A 84 1.60 -11.59 0.45
N VAL A 85 1.36 -11.82 -0.84
CA VAL A 85 1.73 -10.86 -1.88
C VAL A 85 0.96 -9.54 -1.73
N THR A 86 -0.33 -9.60 -1.40
CA THR A 86 -1.16 -8.39 -1.25
C THR A 86 -0.72 -7.55 -0.04
N HIS A 87 -0.34 -8.18 1.06
CA HIS A 87 0.08 -7.49 2.29
C HIS A 87 1.59 -7.25 2.37
N GLY A 88 2.41 -7.88 1.50
CA GLY A 88 3.87 -7.78 1.53
C GLY A 88 4.51 -8.35 2.81
N VAL A 89 3.78 -9.20 3.53
CA VAL A 89 4.14 -9.79 4.83
C VAL A 89 3.82 -11.29 4.79
N PRO A 90 4.70 -12.18 5.31
CA PRO A 90 4.41 -13.60 5.39
C PRO A 90 3.26 -13.88 6.36
N ALA A 91 2.53 -14.97 6.13
CA ALA A 91 1.36 -15.34 6.95
C ALA A 91 1.70 -15.59 8.44
N THR A 92 2.96 -15.87 8.75
CA THR A 92 3.48 -16.01 10.13
C THR A 92 3.51 -14.69 10.89
N ASP A 93 3.68 -13.57 10.19
CA ASP A 93 3.85 -12.24 10.77
C ASP A 93 2.62 -11.35 10.52
N LEU A 94 1.79 -11.72 9.56
CA LEU A 94 0.54 -11.02 9.24
C LEU A 94 -0.51 -11.34 10.30
N ALA A 95 -1.11 -10.33 10.92
CA ALA A 95 -2.23 -10.54 11.82
C ALA A 95 -3.46 -11.04 11.03
N ALA A 96 -4.17 -12.03 11.56
CA ALA A 96 -5.36 -12.58 10.89
C ALA A 96 -6.41 -11.50 10.61
N ALA A 97 -6.56 -10.52 11.50
CA ALA A 97 -7.46 -9.37 11.36
C ALA A 97 -7.18 -8.50 10.11
N ALA A 98 -5.99 -8.61 9.49
CA ALA A 98 -5.70 -7.96 8.21
C ALA A 98 -6.53 -8.52 7.04
N VAL A 99 -7.05 -9.74 7.17
CA VAL A 99 -7.83 -10.42 6.13
C VAL A 99 -9.30 -10.01 6.25
N THR A 100 -9.68 -9.01 5.48
CA THR A 100 -11.05 -8.48 5.39
C THR A 100 -11.67 -8.83 4.04
N ASP A 101 -12.94 -8.50 3.85
CA ASP A 101 -13.60 -8.62 2.53
C ASP A 101 -12.90 -7.77 1.45
N VAL A 102 -12.27 -6.67 1.84
CA VAL A 102 -11.54 -5.78 0.93
C VAL A 102 -10.18 -6.36 0.56
N THR A 103 -9.43 -6.91 1.52
CA THR A 103 -8.06 -7.40 1.31
C THR A 103 -8.02 -8.88 0.95
N GLY A 104 -8.93 -9.68 1.51
CA GLY A 104 -9.02 -11.12 1.37
C GLY A 104 -10.10 -11.64 0.42
N GLY A 105 -11.06 -10.80 0.01
CA GLY A 105 -12.17 -11.19 -0.85
C GLY A 105 -11.74 -11.82 -2.18
N PHE A 106 -12.56 -12.69 -2.75
CA PHE A 106 -12.32 -13.37 -4.03
C PHE A 106 -13.50 -13.17 -5.02
N THR A 107 -14.20 -12.05 -4.86
CA THR A 107 -15.31 -11.69 -5.76
C THR A 107 -14.82 -10.66 -6.76
N ARG A 108 -15.15 -10.86 -8.03
CA ARG A 108 -14.83 -9.89 -9.09
C ARG A 108 -15.45 -8.53 -8.78
N ARG A 109 -14.62 -7.50 -8.79
CA ARG A 109 -15.02 -6.09 -8.64
C ARG A 109 -14.37 -5.27 -9.73
N PRO A 110 -15.06 -4.28 -10.30
CA PRO A 110 -14.45 -3.33 -11.24
C PRO A 110 -13.26 -2.63 -10.57
N CYS A 111 -12.18 -2.48 -11.32
CA CYS A 111 -10.97 -1.80 -10.88
C CYS A 111 -10.70 -0.61 -11.78
N TRP A 112 -10.52 0.56 -11.17
CA TRP A 112 -10.33 1.83 -11.87
C TRP A 112 -8.97 2.42 -11.57
N ARG A 113 -8.45 3.22 -12.49
CA ARG A 113 -7.27 4.06 -12.29
C ARG A 113 -7.49 5.42 -12.97
N VAL A 114 -6.74 6.41 -12.57
CA VAL A 114 -6.69 7.68 -13.31
C VAL A 114 -6.04 7.44 -14.67
N ALA A 115 -6.71 7.85 -15.75
CA ALA A 115 -6.13 7.83 -17.08
C ALA A 115 -4.87 8.70 -17.11
N GLY A 116 -3.75 8.17 -17.60
CA GLY A 116 -2.45 8.84 -17.53
C GLY A 116 -1.68 8.62 -16.20
N GLY A 117 -2.31 7.96 -15.21
CA GLY A 117 -1.65 7.54 -13.98
C GLY A 117 -2.12 8.27 -12.71
N ASN A 118 -2.16 7.56 -11.60
CA ASN A 118 -2.66 8.10 -10.32
C ASN A 118 -1.82 9.27 -9.78
N GLN A 119 -0.56 9.41 -10.18
CA GLN A 119 0.31 10.55 -9.80
C GLN A 119 -0.24 11.91 -10.28
N LEU A 120 -1.17 11.93 -11.23
CA LEU A 120 -1.78 13.17 -11.70
C LEU A 120 -2.55 13.88 -10.59
N VAL A 121 -3.18 13.14 -9.66
CA VAL A 121 -3.86 13.75 -8.50
C VAL A 121 -2.87 14.56 -7.67
N ALA A 122 -1.73 13.97 -7.28
CA ALA A 122 -0.71 14.67 -6.51
C ALA A 122 -0.11 15.87 -7.26
N ARG A 123 0.08 15.73 -8.59
CA ARG A 123 0.57 16.84 -9.43
C ARG A 123 -0.41 18.02 -9.50
N HIS A 124 -1.70 17.74 -9.61
CA HIS A 124 -2.73 18.79 -9.62
C HIS A 124 -2.84 19.48 -8.26
N LEU A 125 -2.78 18.71 -7.16
CA LEU A 125 -2.71 19.28 -5.80
C LEU A 125 -1.48 20.20 -5.65
N ALA A 126 -0.30 19.72 -6.03
CA ALA A 126 0.92 20.53 -5.99
C ALA A 126 0.83 21.79 -6.87
N GLY A 127 0.21 21.67 -8.05
CA GLY A 127 -0.03 22.82 -8.93
C GLY A 127 -0.91 23.89 -8.30
N ARG A 128 -1.94 23.50 -7.53
CA ARG A 128 -2.78 24.45 -6.77
C ARG A 128 -2.03 25.14 -5.64
N LEU A 129 -1.13 24.45 -4.97
CA LEU A 129 -0.30 25.00 -3.91
C LEU A 129 0.81 25.92 -4.47
N GLY A 130 1.18 25.75 -5.73
CA GLY A 130 2.12 26.61 -6.43
C GLY A 130 3.46 26.75 -5.68
N THR A 131 3.86 27.98 -5.39
CA THR A 131 5.13 28.31 -4.71
C THR A 131 5.21 27.85 -3.25
N SER A 132 4.10 27.43 -2.64
CA SER A 132 4.11 26.84 -1.29
C SER A 132 4.74 25.44 -1.29
N VAL A 133 4.84 24.77 -2.44
CA VAL A 133 5.53 23.48 -2.56
C VAL A 133 7.03 23.72 -2.70
N ARG A 134 7.80 23.28 -1.71
CA ARG A 134 9.29 23.33 -1.72
C ARG A 134 9.82 21.92 -1.99
N LEU A 135 10.42 21.73 -3.16
CA LEU A 135 11.10 20.50 -3.52
C LEU A 135 12.57 20.55 -3.07
N ARG A 136 13.18 19.39 -2.85
CA ARG A 136 14.58 19.26 -2.38
C ARG A 136 14.83 19.95 -1.04
N SER A 137 13.83 20.00 -0.19
CA SER A 137 13.84 20.62 1.13
C SER A 137 13.48 19.56 2.19
N ALA A 138 14.35 18.55 2.32
CA ALA A 138 14.09 17.45 3.26
C ALA A 138 14.19 17.91 4.71
N VAL A 139 13.21 17.57 5.53
CA VAL A 139 13.20 17.84 6.97
C VAL A 139 14.21 16.92 7.67
N ARG A 140 15.13 17.53 8.44
CA ARG A 140 16.19 16.85 9.20
C ARG A 140 15.97 16.81 10.70
N LEU A 141 15.19 17.74 11.22
CA LEU A 141 14.81 17.82 12.63
C LEU A 141 13.47 18.53 12.76
N VAL A 142 12.63 18.04 13.66
CA VAL A 142 11.38 18.69 14.09
C VAL A 142 11.59 19.21 15.51
N GLU A 143 11.68 20.51 15.67
CA GLU A 143 11.65 21.15 16.98
C GLU A 143 10.22 21.61 17.28
N HIS A 144 9.72 21.36 18.46
CA HIS A 144 8.35 21.69 18.83
C HIS A 144 8.20 22.03 20.30
N ASP A 145 7.32 22.96 20.58
CA ASP A 145 6.91 23.35 21.92
C ASP A 145 5.40 23.62 21.97
N GLN A 146 4.95 24.33 23.02
CA GLN A 146 3.52 24.68 23.16
C GLN A 146 3.08 25.85 22.26
N GLU A 147 4.02 26.63 21.74
CA GLU A 147 3.72 27.87 21.01
C GLU A 147 3.93 27.71 19.50
N GLN A 148 4.97 26.97 19.08
CA GLN A 148 5.38 26.88 17.68
C GLN A 148 6.03 25.54 17.31
N VAL A 149 6.18 25.31 16.02
CA VAL A 149 7.00 24.25 15.45
C VAL A 149 8.05 24.87 14.56
N ARG A 150 9.27 24.32 14.60
CA ARG A 150 10.38 24.70 13.74
C ARG A 150 10.98 23.47 13.07
N LEU A 151 11.08 23.53 11.76
CA LEU A 151 11.63 22.47 10.94
C LEU A 151 13.01 22.89 10.42
N LEU A 152 14.04 22.11 10.72
CA LEU A 152 15.33 22.27 10.05
C LEU A 152 15.31 21.42 8.78
N THR A 153 15.56 22.08 7.64
CA THR A 153 15.55 21.43 6.34
C THR A 153 16.88 21.60 5.63
N ASP A 154 17.10 20.85 4.53
CA ASP A 154 18.30 21.03 3.70
C ASP A 154 18.40 22.45 3.08
N ASP A 155 17.28 23.16 2.99
CA ASP A 155 17.15 24.48 2.37
C ASP A 155 16.98 25.63 3.40
N GLY A 156 17.19 25.33 4.69
CA GLY A 156 17.08 26.28 5.79
C GLY A 156 15.99 25.93 6.78
N GLU A 157 15.61 26.93 7.57
CA GLU A 157 14.62 26.78 8.64
C GLU A 157 13.21 27.22 8.20
N VAL A 158 12.19 26.50 8.64
CA VAL A 158 10.78 26.84 8.43
C VAL A 158 10.06 26.79 9.77
N SER A 159 9.44 27.90 10.18
CA SER A 159 8.62 27.97 11.40
C SER A 159 7.14 28.06 11.07
N GLY A 160 6.30 27.58 11.97
CA GLY A 160 4.84 27.61 11.85
C GLY A 160 4.14 27.35 13.18
N ASP A 161 2.84 27.63 13.22
CA ASP A 161 2.00 27.39 14.39
C ASP A 161 1.75 25.89 14.64
N ALA A 162 1.80 25.07 13.59
CA ALA A 162 1.64 23.62 13.62
C ALA A 162 2.33 22.97 12.41
N VAL A 163 2.56 21.65 12.49
CA VAL A 163 3.06 20.84 11.38
C VAL A 163 2.20 19.61 11.20
N ILE A 164 1.96 19.22 9.96
CA ILE A 164 1.42 17.90 9.60
C ILE A 164 2.56 17.09 8.98
N LEU A 165 2.99 16.03 9.66
CA LEU A 165 3.98 15.08 9.17
C LEU A 165 3.26 14.00 8.39
N ALA A 166 3.39 14.03 7.05
CA ALA A 166 2.77 13.08 6.13
C ALA A 166 3.84 12.21 5.43
N VAL A 167 4.92 11.92 6.14
CA VAL A 167 6.03 11.08 5.67
C VAL A 167 5.72 9.60 5.90
N PRO A 168 6.30 8.65 5.14
CA PRO A 168 6.14 7.23 5.38
C PRO A 168 6.57 6.82 6.79
N MET A 169 5.97 5.76 7.34
CA MET A 169 6.25 5.30 8.72
C MET A 169 7.74 4.97 8.91
N ALA A 170 8.40 4.35 7.93
CA ALA A 170 9.82 4.04 8.00
C ALA A 170 10.67 5.33 8.15
N VAL A 171 10.31 6.39 7.45
CA VAL A 171 10.97 7.71 7.53
C VAL A 171 10.65 8.38 8.87
N LEU A 172 9.39 8.33 9.33
CA LEU A 172 8.96 8.91 10.61
C LEU A 172 9.73 8.30 11.80
N ARG A 173 10.00 6.98 11.76
CA ARG A 173 10.81 6.28 12.77
C ARG A 173 12.22 6.86 12.93
N ALA A 174 12.81 7.30 11.82
CA ALA A 174 14.16 7.80 11.77
C ALA A 174 14.24 9.33 11.97
N LEU A 175 13.12 10.05 11.90
CA LEU A 175 13.09 11.51 11.99
C LEU A 175 13.41 11.96 13.43
N PRO A 176 14.41 12.83 13.64
CA PRO A 176 14.74 13.41 14.94
C PRO A 176 13.70 14.44 15.40
N PHE A 177 13.46 14.49 16.71
CA PHE A 177 12.59 15.47 17.37
C PHE A 177 13.32 16.15 18.53
N ALA A 178 13.01 17.41 18.78
CA ALA A 178 13.46 18.17 19.94
C ALA A 178 12.30 19.02 20.53
N PRO A 179 11.82 18.72 21.77
CA PRO A 179 12.23 17.58 22.58
C PRO A 179 11.88 16.22 21.95
N GLU A 180 12.54 15.17 22.42
CA GLU A 180 12.26 13.80 21.96
C GLU A 180 10.79 13.43 22.21
N VAL A 181 10.16 12.72 21.27
CA VAL A 181 8.78 12.28 21.42
C VAL A 181 8.62 11.29 22.57
N PRO A 182 7.45 11.22 23.23
CA PRO A 182 7.19 10.26 24.30
C PRO A 182 7.49 8.82 23.86
N ARG A 183 8.00 8.01 24.78
CA ARG A 183 8.32 6.59 24.52
C ARG A 183 7.13 5.80 23.98
N THR A 184 5.91 6.15 24.36
CA THR A 184 4.68 5.52 23.88
C THR A 184 4.54 5.65 22.36
N TYR A 185 4.76 6.85 21.80
CA TYR A 185 4.76 7.09 20.36
C TYR A 185 5.87 6.30 19.65
N ARG A 186 7.11 6.41 20.15
CA ARG A 186 8.24 5.66 19.57
C ARG A 186 7.98 4.16 19.57
N SER A 187 7.40 3.62 20.63
CA SER A 187 7.09 2.20 20.73
C SER A 187 5.98 1.79 19.75
N ALA A 188 4.93 2.58 19.61
CA ALA A 188 3.88 2.33 18.63
C ALA A 188 4.42 2.37 17.18
N TRP A 189 5.20 3.40 16.84
CA TRP A 189 5.85 3.50 15.54
C TRP A 189 6.75 2.28 15.26
N GLN A 190 7.55 1.81 16.24
CA GLN A 190 8.41 0.65 16.05
C GLN A 190 7.63 -0.66 15.84
N ARG A 191 6.44 -0.79 16.41
CA ARG A 191 5.58 -1.96 16.25
C ARG A 191 4.73 -1.93 14.97
N ALA A 192 4.52 -0.76 14.36
CA ALA A 192 3.78 -0.65 13.11
C ALA A 192 4.37 -1.58 12.03
N GLY A 193 3.54 -2.36 11.38
CA GLY A 193 4.00 -3.29 10.35
C GLY A 193 4.34 -2.56 9.05
N LEU A 194 5.40 -2.99 8.38
CA LEU A 194 5.85 -2.48 7.10
C LEU A 194 5.85 -3.58 6.05
N ALA A 195 5.22 -3.32 4.91
CA ALA A 195 5.13 -4.27 3.80
C ALA A 195 6.38 -4.23 2.91
N HIS A 196 6.75 -5.38 2.37
CA HIS A 196 7.83 -5.53 1.41
C HIS A 196 7.26 -5.95 0.07
N ASN A 197 7.17 -5.01 -0.87
CA ASN A 197 6.69 -5.26 -2.22
C ASN A 197 7.60 -4.63 -3.27
N ALA A 198 7.52 -5.19 -4.48
CA ALA A 198 8.15 -4.62 -5.67
C ALA A 198 7.23 -4.77 -6.88
N LYS A 199 7.45 -3.95 -7.91
CA LYS A 199 6.76 -4.03 -9.20
C LYS A 199 7.77 -4.26 -10.32
N LEU A 200 7.34 -5.07 -11.28
CA LEU A 200 8.06 -5.28 -12.52
C LEU A 200 7.15 -4.94 -13.70
N HIS A 201 7.71 -4.32 -14.71
CA HIS A 201 7.01 -3.98 -15.94
C HIS A 201 7.81 -4.54 -17.13
N LEU A 202 7.13 -5.35 -17.96
CA LEU A 202 7.71 -5.95 -19.16
C LEU A 202 6.96 -5.44 -20.37
N PRO A 203 7.62 -4.77 -21.32
CA PRO A 203 7.01 -4.43 -22.60
C PRO A 203 6.53 -5.69 -23.34
N LEU A 204 5.36 -5.61 -23.94
CA LEU A 204 4.83 -6.65 -24.83
C LEU A 204 5.11 -6.25 -26.29
N THR A 205 5.47 -7.24 -27.10
CA THR A 205 5.70 -7.07 -28.54
C THR A 205 4.53 -7.56 -29.40
N GLY A 206 3.50 -8.13 -28.76
CA GLY A 206 2.27 -8.61 -29.40
C GLY A 206 1.01 -8.18 -28.67
N PRO A 207 -0.17 -8.47 -29.23
CA PRO A 207 -1.46 -8.15 -28.61
C PRO A 207 -1.67 -8.96 -27.33
N ALA A 208 -2.44 -8.39 -26.40
CA ALA A 208 -2.83 -9.05 -25.16
C ALA A 208 -4.30 -8.78 -24.83
N ALA A 209 -4.96 -9.74 -24.19
CA ALA A 209 -6.23 -9.52 -23.51
C ALA A 209 -6.00 -9.09 -22.07
N ALA A 210 -6.93 -8.33 -21.49
CA ALA A 210 -6.90 -7.99 -20.07
C ALA A 210 -7.05 -9.26 -19.20
N SER A 211 -6.14 -9.48 -18.27
CA SER A 211 -6.09 -10.72 -17.48
C SER A 211 -5.24 -10.54 -16.23
N ALA A 212 -5.47 -11.40 -15.24
CA ALA A 212 -4.67 -11.46 -14.02
C ALA A 212 -4.30 -12.91 -13.71
N VAL A 213 -3.01 -13.20 -13.53
CA VAL A 213 -2.45 -14.52 -13.29
C VAL A 213 -1.48 -14.46 -12.12
N GLN A 214 -1.57 -15.44 -11.22
CA GLN A 214 -0.72 -15.54 -10.04
C GLN A 214 0.20 -16.75 -10.15
N SER A 215 1.51 -16.56 -9.87
CA SER A 215 2.42 -17.66 -9.55
C SER A 215 2.26 -18.05 -8.09
N VAL A 216 1.75 -19.24 -7.83
CA VAL A 216 1.56 -19.75 -6.46
C VAL A 216 2.93 -20.00 -5.80
N PRO A 217 3.89 -20.72 -6.44
CA PRO A 217 5.16 -21.03 -5.80
C PRO A 217 6.10 -19.84 -5.66
N ASP A 218 6.07 -18.90 -6.63
CA ASP A 218 7.01 -17.78 -6.65
C ASP A 218 6.46 -16.52 -5.93
N ARG A 219 5.23 -16.55 -5.45
CA ARG A 219 4.60 -15.45 -4.67
C ARG A 219 4.66 -14.10 -5.37
N PHE A 220 4.22 -14.07 -6.64
CA PHE A 220 3.95 -12.86 -7.38
C PHE A 220 2.74 -13.05 -8.29
N TRP A 221 2.17 -11.98 -8.77
CA TRP A 221 1.13 -12.04 -9.77
C TRP A 221 1.40 -11.05 -10.89
N THR A 222 0.80 -11.31 -12.04
CA THR A 222 0.94 -10.51 -13.25
C THR A 222 -0.42 -10.10 -13.77
N TRP A 223 -0.47 -8.96 -14.45
CA TRP A 223 -1.68 -8.54 -15.15
C TRP A 223 -1.36 -7.75 -16.40
N THR A 224 -2.32 -7.79 -17.33
CA THR A 224 -2.49 -6.87 -18.45
C THR A 224 -3.79 -6.13 -18.26
N ALA A 225 -3.84 -4.85 -18.56
CA ALA A 225 -4.99 -4.00 -18.26
C ALA A 225 -5.33 -3.07 -19.41
N ALA A 226 -6.62 -2.77 -19.57
CA ALA A 226 -7.09 -1.78 -20.49
C ALA A 226 -6.77 -0.35 -20.02
N ASP A 227 -6.72 0.58 -20.95
CA ASP A 227 -6.69 2.02 -20.72
C ASP A 227 -8.08 2.66 -20.84
N GLY A 228 -8.14 3.99 -20.79
CA GLY A 228 -9.39 4.74 -20.92
C GLY A 228 -10.08 4.61 -22.29
N SER A 229 -9.41 4.10 -23.31
CA SER A 229 -10.00 3.79 -24.63
C SER A 229 -10.50 2.35 -24.72
N GLY A 230 -10.31 1.54 -23.69
CA GLY A 230 -10.60 0.10 -23.68
C GLY A 230 -9.52 -0.76 -24.33
N GLN A 231 -8.43 -0.17 -24.83
CA GLN A 231 -7.31 -0.92 -25.39
C GLN A 231 -6.40 -1.44 -24.28
N VAL A 232 -5.99 -2.72 -24.39
CA VAL A 232 -5.01 -3.29 -23.47
C VAL A 232 -3.64 -2.71 -23.77
N GLN A 233 -3.01 -2.16 -22.73
CA GLN A 233 -1.69 -1.57 -22.82
C GLN A 233 -0.64 -2.64 -23.14
N PRO A 234 0.37 -2.35 -23.98
CA PRO A 234 1.41 -3.30 -24.39
C PRO A 234 2.46 -3.50 -23.26
N VAL A 235 1.99 -3.76 -22.04
CA VAL A 235 2.85 -3.98 -20.87
C VAL A 235 2.27 -5.09 -20.02
N LEU A 236 3.09 -6.08 -19.70
CA LEU A 236 2.83 -7.02 -18.63
C LEU A 236 3.36 -6.42 -17.31
N HIS A 237 2.46 -6.18 -16.39
CA HIS A 237 2.82 -5.76 -15.04
C HIS A 237 2.96 -6.98 -14.15
N ALA A 238 3.89 -6.93 -13.19
CA ALA A 238 4.00 -7.91 -12.13
C ALA A 238 4.12 -7.22 -10.77
N PHE A 239 3.61 -7.88 -9.72
CA PHE A 239 3.68 -7.44 -8.34
C PHE A 239 4.04 -8.61 -7.45
N GLY A 240 5.15 -8.48 -6.74
CA GLY A 240 5.67 -9.44 -5.79
C GLY A 240 5.62 -8.89 -4.36
N GLY A 241 5.56 -9.79 -3.38
CA GLY A 241 5.52 -9.42 -1.97
C GLY A 241 6.29 -10.38 -1.09
N THR A 242 6.44 -9.97 0.16
CA THR A 242 7.31 -10.50 1.22
C THR A 242 8.80 -10.39 0.94
N GLY A 243 9.60 -10.16 2.00
CA GLY A 243 11.07 -10.06 1.85
C GLY A 243 11.68 -11.34 1.25
N GLU A 244 11.22 -12.53 1.68
CA GLU A 244 11.68 -13.82 1.16
C GLU A 244 11.28 -14.02 -0.30
N GLY A 245 10.03 -13.66 -0.67
CA GLY A 245 9.55 -13.75 -2.05
C GLY A 245 10.38 -12.86 -2.99
N LEU A 246 10.64 -11.62 -2.60
CA LEU A 246 11.46 -10.69 -3.38
C LEU A 246 12.91 -11.15 -3.50
N ALA A 247 13.49 -11.73 -2.44
CA ALA A 247 14.83 -12.34 -2.48
C ALA A 247 14.88 -13.54 -3.44
N ALA A 248 13.87 -14.42 -3.41
CA ALA A 248 13.76 -15.55 -4.33
C ALA A 248 13.62 -15.10 -5.79
N LEU A 249 12.97 -13.97 -6.04
CA LEU A 249 12.85 -13.33 -7.35
C LEU A 249 14.14 -12.60 -7.79
N GLY A 250 15.13 -12.45 -6.90
CA GLY A 250 16.39 -11.76 -7.17
C GLY A 250 16.25 -10.26 -7.34
N VAL A 251 15.30 -9.64 -6.66
CA VAL A 251 15.00 -8.20 -6.82
C VAL A 251 16.20 -7.31 -6.53
N ALA A 252 17.04 -7.68 -5.56
CA ALA A 252 18.25 -6.93 -5.22
C ALA A 252 19.31 -6.97 -6.34
N ASP A 253 19.29 -8.02 -7.18
CA ASP A 253 20.22 -8.20 -8.31
C ASP A 253 19.69 -7.55 -9.60
N GLY A 254 18.50 -6.95 -9.56
CA GLY A 254 17.84 -6.34 -10.71
C GLY A 254 16.70 -7.18 -11.31
N PRO A 255 16.14 -6.77 -12.46
CA PRO A 255 14.88 -7.32 -12.98
C PRO A 255 15.00 -8.70 -13.64
N ALA A 256 16.18 -9.14 -14.04
CA ALA A 256 16.35 -10.22 -15.01
C ALA A 256 15.75 -11.57 -14.60
N ARG A 257 15.96 -12.00 -13.36
CA ARG A 257 15.43 -13.28 -12.84
C ARG A 257 13.90 -13.25 -12.78
N TRP A 258 13.34 -12.19 -12.22
CA TRP A 258 11.88 -12.04 -12.13
C TRP A 258 11.24 -11.90 -13.51
N ALA A 259 11.86 -11.14 -14.41
CA ALA A 259 11.39 -10.99 -15.79
C ALA A 259 11.29 -12.34 -16.51
N SER A 260 12.31 -13.19 -16.36
CA SER A 260 12.29 -14.54 -16.93
C SER A 260 11.16 -15.39 -16.35
N ARG A 261 10.93 -15.34 -15.02
CA ARG A 261 9.83 -16.08 -14.37
C ARG A 261 8.46 -15.55 -14.78
N ALA A 262 8.31 -14.23 -14.90
CA ALA A 262 7.06 -13.62 -15.34
C ALA A 262 6.72 -13.99 -16.79
N ALA A 263 7.71 -13.99 -17.68
CA ALA A 263 7.53 -14.46 -19.05
C ALA A 263 7.18 -15.96 -19.11
N ALA A 264 7.84 -16.80 -18.31
CA ALA A 264 7.52 -18.22 -18.23
C ALA A 264 6.13 -18.50 -17.64
N LEU A 265 5.65 -17.67 -16.72
CA LEU A 265 4.29 -17.77 -16.18
C LEU A 265 3.21 -17.43 -17.23
N ARG A 266 3.57 -16.60 -18.21
CA ARG A 266 2.66 -16.07 -19.25
C ARG A 266 3.12 -16.43 -20.65
N PRO A 267 3.23 -17.74 -20.99
CA PRO A 267 3.77 -18.19 -22.29
C PRO A 267 2.89 -17.77 -23.46
N GLU A 268 1.64 -17.41 -23.22
CA GLU A 268 0.71 -16.87 -24.21
C GLU A 268 0.99 -15.42 -24.61
N LEU A 269 1.87 -14.72 -23.89
CA LEU A 269 2.23 -13.33 -24.16
C LEU A 269 3.67 -13.25 -24.71
N SER A 270 3.85 -12.37 -25.70
CA SER A 270 5.16 -12.05 -26.24
C SER A 270 5.79 -10.90 -25.45
N ALA A 271 6.37 -11.18 -24.29
CA ALA A 271 7.06 -10.20 -23.46
C ALA A 271 8.54 -10.08 -23.85
N ASP A 272 9.11 -8.88 -23.64
CA ASP A 272 10.55 -8.62 -23.82
C ASP A 272 11.24 -8.47 -22.45
N PRO A 273 11.83 -9.52 -21.87
CA PRO A 273 12.50 -9.47 -20.58
C PRO A 273 13.73 -8.56 -20.56
N SER A 274 14.36 -8.31 -21.71
CA SER A 274 15.56 -7.47 -21.78
C SER A 274 15.28 -5.99 -21.51
N ARG A 275 14.03 -5.57 -21.64
CA ARG A 275 13.54 -4.21 -21.39
C ARG A 275 12.72 -4.11 -20.13
N ALA A 276 12.87 -5.07 -19.22
CA ALA A 276 12.17 -5.08 -17.95
C ALA A 276 12.56 -3.88 -17.09
N MET A 277 11.57 -3.27 -16.44
CA MET A 277 11.73 -2.16 -15.51
C MET A 277 11.27 -2.57 -14.12
N LEU A 278 12.16 -2.47 -13.13
CA LEU A 278 11.90 -2.79 -11.73
C LEU A 278 11.64 -1.52 -10.93
N THR A 279 10.69 -1.58 -10.02
CA THR A 279 10.41 -0.53 -9.04
C THR A 279 10.39 -1.15 -7.65
N THR A 280 11.20 -0.61 -6.74
CA THR A 280 11.32 -0.96 -5.33
C THR A 280 11.05 0.28 -4.47
N TRP A 281 10.76 0.08 -3.19
CA TRP A 281 10.53 1.16 -2.22
C TRP A 281 11.31 0.95 -0.93
N ASN A 282 11.61 -0.31 -0.57
CA ASN A 282 12.26 -0.63 0.70
C ASN A 282 13.70 -0.13 0.80
N ASP A 283 14.35 0.06 -0.34
CA ASP A 283 15.70 0.61 -0.52
C ASP A 283 15.72 2.11 -0.87
N ASP A 284 14.53 2.74 -1.03
CA ASP A 284 14.40 4.17 -1.22
C ASP A 284 14.46 4.89 0.15
N PRO A 285 15.45 5.79 0.40
CA PRO A 285 15.59 6.46 1.68
C PRO A 285 14.41 7.41 2.01
N TRP A 286 13.57 7.73 1.03
CA TRP A 286 12.39 8.59 1.21
C TRP A 286 11.09 7.79 1.40
N ALA A 287 11.13 6.49 1.22
CA ALA A 287 10.00 5.60 1.44
C ALA A 287 10.31 4.55 2.52
N GLY A 288 11.36 3.73 2.34
CA GLY A 288 11.76 2.67 3.25
C GLY A 288 10.80 1.50 3.36
N GLU A 289 9.64 1.61 2.71
CA GLU A 289 8.55 0.62 2.74
C GLU A 289 7.67 0.78 1.50
N SER A 290 6.85 -0.23 1.19
CA SER A 290 5.84 -0.11 0.14
C SER A 290 4.54 0.52 0.66
N TYR A 291 4.08 0.11 1.83
CA TYR A 291 2.95 0.65 2.61
C TYR A 291 2.89 -0.03 3.98
N SER A 292 2.00 0.44 4.86
CA SER A 292 1.78 -0.19 6.16
C SER A 292 1.01 -1.52 6.04
N ALA A 293 1.26 -2.43 6.97
CA ALA A 293 0.57 -3.72 7.07
C ALA A 293 0.21 -4.02 8.53
N LEU A 294 -0.94 -4.64 8.76
CA LEU A 294 -1.33 -5.07 10.09
C LEU A 294 -0.60 -6.38 10.44
N THR A 295 0.45 -6.26 11.22
CA THR A 295 1.28 -7.40 11.69
C THR A 295 0.95 -7.78 13.12
N ILE A 296 1.40 -8.96 13.55
CA ILE A 296 1.24 -9.46 14.92
C ILE A 296 2.00 -8.61 15.97
N THR A 297 2.86 -7.71 15.54
CA THR A 297 3.61 -6.80 16.41
C THR A 297 2.80 -5.58 16.86
N VAL A 298 1.74 -5.23 16.12
CA VAL A 298 0.86 -4.10 16.43
C VAL A 298 0.06 -4.43 17.69
N ALA A 299 0.13 -3.56 18.69
CA ALA A 299 -0.61 -3.70 19.94
C ALA A 299 -1.93 -2.92 19.92
N ASP A 300 -2.85 -3.31 20.80
CA ASP A 300 -4.12 -2.59 20.96
C ASP A 300 -3.87 -1.12 21.31
N GLY A 301 -4.52 -0.22 20.56
CA GLY A 301 -4.37 1.23 20.72
C GLY A 301 -3.19 1.85 19.97
N ASP A 302 -2.31 1.07 19.31
CA ASP A 302 -1.22 1.63 18.52
C ASP A 302 -1.72 2.46 17.35
N ASP A 303 -2.77 2.02 16.66
CA ASP A 303 -3.35 2.73 15.51
C ASP A 303 -3.87 4.12 15.92
N ASP A 304 -4.56 4.21 17.08
CA ASP A 304 -5.02 5.48 17.62
C ASP A 304 -3.83 6.39 17.99
N LEU A 305 -2.80 5.82 18.61
CA LEU A 305 -1.62 6.57 19.04
C LEU A 305 -0.78 7.05 17.85
N ILE A 306 -0.65 6.25 16.80
CA ILE A 306 0.06 6.63 15.55
C ILE A 306 -0.65 7.83 14.88
N ALA A 307 -1.96 7.90 14.98
CA ALA A 307 -2.77 8.97 14.42
C ALA A 307 -2.89 10.21 15.33
N ALA A 308 -2.68 10.03 16.65
CA ALA A 308 -2.91 11.09 17.65
C ALA A 308 -1.90 12.24 17.51
N PRO A 309 -2.33 13.51 17.61
CA PRO A 309 -1.41 14.64 17.58
C PRO A 309 -0.54 14.70 18.85
N LEU A 310 0.68 15.21 18.70
CA LEU A 310 1.61 15.52 19.79
C LEU A 310 1.76 17.04 19.88
N GLY A 311 0.91 17.66 20.71
CA GLY A 311 0.85 19.11 20.78
C GLY A 311 0.54 19.73 19.41
N ARG A 312 1.48 20.48 18.84
CA ARG A 312 1.35 21.13 17.53
C ARG A 312 1.85 20.27 16.35
N VAL A 313 2.30 19.05 16.64
CA VAL A 313 2.71 18.08 15.62
C VAL A 313 1.55 17.13 15.34
N HIS A 314 1.04 17.14 14.13
CA HIS A 314 -0.02 16.27 13.63
C HIS A 314 0.55 15.25 12.67
N PHE A 315 -0.10 14.10 12.55
CA PHE A 315 0.36 13.01 11.69
C PHE A 315 -0.70 12.67 10.64
N ALA A 316 -0.26 12.49 9.40
CA ALA A 316 -1.07 12.03 8.29
C ALA A 316 -0.29 10.99 7.48
N GLY A 317 -0.96 10.33 6.57
CA GLY A 317 -0.43 9.24 5.77
C GLY A 317 -1.36 8.04 5.86
N GLU A 318 -1.23 7.10 4.92
CA GLU A 318 -2.09 5.92 4.89
C GLU A 318 -2.00 5.08 6.18
N HIS A 319 -0.84 5.08 6.85
CA HIS A 319 -0.58 4.38 8.10
C HIS A 319 -1.34 4.94 9.32
N THR A 320 -1.95 6.13 9.20
CA THR A 320 -2.78 6.76 10.23
C THR A 320 -4.27 6.68 9.91
N ALA A 321 -4.66 5.85 8.92
CA ALA A 321 -6.01 5.85 8.36
C ALA A 321 -6.88 4.67 8.82
N GLY A 322 -6.46 3.88 9.82
CA GLY A 322 -7.22 2.77 10.38
C GLY A 322 -7.63 1.76 9.31
N ALA A 323 -8.93 1.55 9.13
CA ALA A 323 -9.47 0.61 8.13
C ALA A 323 -9.06 0.91 6.68
N TRP A 324 -8.55 2.10 6.40
CA TRP A 324 -8.06 2.53 5.08
C TRP A 324 -6.53 2.50 4.98
N ALA A 325 -5.83 1.90 5.96
CA ALA A 325 -4.38 1.77 5.92
C ALA A 325 -3.90 1.03 4.65
N GLY A 326 -2.74 1.42 4.13
CA GLY A 326 -2.19 0.88 2.88
C GLY A 326 -2.82 1.42 1.60
N LEU A 327 -3.79 2.33 1.67
CA LEU A 327 -4.58 2.78 0.52
C LEU A 327 -4.45 4.29 0.27
N MET A 328 -4.49 4.70 -1.02
CA MET A 328 -4.49 6.12 -1.40
C MET A 328 -5.69 6.89 -0.80
N GLU A 329 -6.85 6.26 -0.74
CA GLU A 329 -8.04 6.83 -0.09
C GLU A 329 -7.78 7.12 1.40
N GLY A 330 -7.07 6.21 2.08
CA GLY A 330 -6.67 6.40 3.48
C GLY A 330 -5.72 7.58 3.66
N ALA A 331 -4.75 7.73 2.77
CA ALA A 331 -3.85 8.89 2.80
C ALA A 331 -4.61 10.22 2.70
N LEU A 332 -5.61 10.31 1.81
CA LEU A 332 -6.46 11.51 1.68
C LEU A 332 -7.31 11.75 2.92
N ARG A 333 -7.99 10.71 3.42
CA ARG A 333 -8.82 10.81 4.65
C ARG A 333 -7.99 11.25 5.85
N SER A 334 -6.80 10.73 6.00
CA SER A 334 -5.89 11.14 7.07
C SER A 334 -5.42 12.60 6.93
N GLY A 335 -5.21 13.05 5.70
CA GLY A 335 -4.89 14.46 5.41
C GLY A 335 -6.01 15.42 5.80
N GLU A 336 -7.28 15.10 5.46
CA GLU A 336 -8.44 15.89 5.86
C GLU A 336 -8.62 15.93 7.39
N ARG A 337 -8.43 14.78 8.07
CA ARG A 337 -8.46 14.70 9.53
C ARG A 337 -7.39 15.60 10.13
N ALA A 338 -6.13 15.45 9.73
CA ALA A 338 -5.04 16.24 10.29
C ALA A 338 -5.17 17.75 10.01
N ALA A 339 -5.67 18.12 8.83
CA ALA A 339 -5.98 19.52 8.53
C ALA A 339 -7.08 20.07 9.44
N SER A 340 -8.12 19.30 9.70
CA SER A 340 -9.23 19.69 10.62
C SER A 340 -8.73 19.86 12.06
N GLU A 341 -7.83 18.98 12.51
CA GLU A 341 -7.18 19.08 13.83
C GLU A 341 -6.39 20.38 13.96
N VAL A 342 -5.55 20.71 12.95
CA VAL A 342 -4.76 21.96 12.93
C VAL A 342 -5.69 23.17 12.97
N LEU A 343 -6.75 23.21 12.15
CA LEU A 343 -7.70 24.32 12.11
C LEU A 343 -8.45 24.49 13.44
N ALA A 344 -8.74 23.40 14.15
CA ALA A 344 -9.36 23.48 15.47
C ALA A 344 -8.41 24.03 16.54
N HIS A 345 -7.10 23.74 16.39
CA HIS A 345 -6.05 24.17 17.32
C HIS A 345 -5.67 25.64 17.15
N THR A 346 -5.75 26.16 15.91
CA THR A 346 -5.32 27.51 15.55
C THR A 346 -6.44 28.54 15.58
N ARG A 347 -7.72 28.12 15.80
CA ARG A 347 -8.81 29.07 15.98
C ARG A 347 -8.62 29.86 17.27
N PRO A 348 -8.64 31.22 17.24
CA PRO A 348 -8.73 32.00 18.46
C PRO A 348 -10.02 31.57 19.20
N GLY A 349 -9.88 31.28 20.50
CA GLY A 349 -11.04 31.06 21.34
C GLY A 349 -12.04 32.21 21.19
N PRO A 350 -13.36 32.00 21.46
CA PRO A 350 -14.28 33.11 21.49
C PRO A 350 -13.73 34.16 22.46
N ASP A 351 -13.65 35.41 21.97
CA ASP A 351 -13.26 36.55 22.80
C ASP A 351 -14.11 36.53 24.08
N PRO A 352 -13.49 36.75 25.25
CA PRO A 352 -14.17 36.70 26.54
C PRO A 352 -15.29 37.74 26.70
#